data_bc0bbc7b0f81f112488a9364743e432d
#
_entry.id   bc0bbc7b0f81f112488a9364743e432d
#
_cell.length_a   1.000
_cell.length_b   1.000
_cell.length_c   1.000
_cell.angle_alpha   90.00
_cell.angle_beta   90.00
_cell.angle_gamma   90.00
#
_symmetry.space_group_name_H-M   'P 1'
#
loop_
_entity.id
_entity.type
_entity.pdbx_description
1 polymer ?
#
loop_
_entity_poly.entity_id
_entity_poly.type
_entity_poly.pdbx_seq_one_letter_code
_entity_poly.pdbx_strand_id
1 'polypeptide(L)'
;MLALKDADCSIAMASGSDAAAQASQLVLLESDFSCMPQVVLEGRRVVNNIQRSASLFLVKNIFSFLLSLFSVVFMLTYPLEPSQVSLISMFTIGIPAFFLALEPNKNIIKGHFLTNVCLKAMPAALTDVLAVGALVVFGRTFGVNSTDISTAATMLLAIVGFMILYKISAPMNKIRVGILLGTIAGLIFCSLFLNNLFALTGMSTKCIMLFVVFAIATEPVLRYLTMAIEKCRNLYLRLKEHGINGLS
;
A
#
# COMPACT_ATOMS: atom_id res chain seq x y z
N MET A 1 40.92 -3.25 5.31
CA MET A 1 40.00 -4.28 5.82
C MET A 1 39.07 -3.72 6.91
N LEU A 2 39.60 -3.23 8.03
CA LEU A 2 38.77 -2.67 9.11
C LEU A 2 37.90 -1.51 8.61
N ALA A 3 38.44 -0.56 7.87
CA ALA A 3 37.69 0.56 7.31
C ALA A 3 36.52 0.13 6.37
N LEU A 4 36.68 -0.97 5.61
CA LEU A 4 35.61 -1.51 4.78
C LEU A 4 34.47 -2.14 5.60
N LYS A 5 34.79 -2.70 6.77
CA LYS A 5 33.79 -3.28 7.68
C LYS A 5 33.06 -2.23 8.51
N ASP A 6 33.74 -1.13 8.86
CA ASP A 6 33.19 -0.05 9.67
C ASP A 6 32.42 1.00 8.83
N ALA A 7 32.57 0.98 7.50
CA ALA A 7 31.87 1.89 6.60
C ALA A 7 30.39 1.53 6.48
N ASP A 8 29.50 2.54 6.45
CA ASP A 8 28.05 2.38 6.18
C ASP A 8 27.80 1.75 4.83
N CYS A 9 28.66 2.00 3.84
CA CYS A 9 28.64 1.38 2.51
C CYS A 9 30.09 1.23 2.02
N SER A 10 30.55 -0.01 1.88
CA SER A 10 31.88 -0.32 1.41
C SER A 10 31.85 -0.88 -0.02
N ILE A 11 32.76 -0.38 -0.87
CA ILE A 11 32.84 -0.74 -2.29
C ILE A 11 34.26 -1.18 -2.59
N ALA A 12 34.39 -2.34 -3.23
CA ALA A 12 35.68 -2.82 -3.74
C ALA A 12 35.66 -2.93 -5.28
N MET A 13 36.82 -2.85 -5.87
CA MET A 13 37.05 -3.17 -7.29
C MET A 13 37.36 -4.66 -7.43
N ALA A 14 36.86 -5.30 -8.49
CA ALA A 14 37.15 -6.73 -8.74
C ALA A 14 38.63 -6.96 -9.01
N SER A 15 39.36 -5.97 -9.54
CA SER A 15 40.81 -6.01 -9.74
C SER A 15 41.62 -5.85 -8.42
N GLY A 16 40.95 -5.59 -7.30
CA GLY A 16 41.57 -5.49 -6.00
C GLY A 16 41.89 -6.85 -5.35
N SER A 17 42.23 -6.86 -4.06
CA SER A 17 42.46 -8.11 -3.35
C SER A 17 41.15 -8.83 -3.05
N ASP A 18 41.16 -10.18 -3.14
CA ASP A 18 40.00 -11.02 -2.77
C ASP A 18 39.49 -10.72 -1.36
N ALA A 19 40.42 -10.43 -0.46
CA ALA A 19 40.11 -10.08 0.90
C ALA A 19 39.33 -8.73 0.99
N ALA A 20 39.61 -7.75 0.12
CA ALA A 20 38.83 -6.50 0.05
C ALA A 20 37.45 -6.75 -0.55
N ALA A 21 37.37 -7.58 -1.58
CA ALA A 21 36.11 -8.00 -2.20
C ALA A 21 35.18 -8.70 -1.18
N GLN A 22 35.71 -9.63 -0.38
CA GLN A 22 34.95 -10.34 0.65
C GLN A 22 34.53 -9.45 1.83
N ALA A 23 35.30 -8.39 2.15
CA ALA A 23 35.00 -7.47 3.24
C ALA A 23 34.08 -6.34 2.84
N SER A 24 33.85 -6.11 1.54
CA SER A 24 33.00 -5.04 1.02
C SER A 24 31.56 -5.48 0.83
N GLN A 25 30.64 -4.53 0.91
CA GLN A 25 29.21 -4.78 0.66
C GLN A 25 28.86 -4.81 -0.83
N LEU A 26 29.67 -4.15 -1.66
CA LEU A 26 29.49 -4.06 -3.11
C LEU A 26 30.82 -4.24 -3.81
N VAL A 27 30.82 -5.02 -4.91
CA VAL A 27 32.03 -5.23 -5.74
C VAL A 27 31.71 -4.78 -7.16
N LEU A 28 32.54 -3.86 -7.69
CA LEU A 28 32.46 -3.41 -9.09
C LEU A 28 33.21 -4.40 -9.98
N LEU A 29 32.48 -5.24 -10.72
CA LEU A 29 33.04 -6.32 -11.51
C LEU A 29 33.93 -5.81 -12.67
N GLU A 30 33.58 -4.72 -13.28
CA GLU A 30 34.38 -4.10 -14.36
C GLU A 30 35.52 -3.23 -13.82
N SER A 31 35.64 -3.11 -12.49
CA SER A 31 36.64 -2.26 -11.81
C SER A 31 36.66 -0.80 -12.31
N ASP A 32 35.50 -0.33 -12.81
CA ASP A 32 35.29 1.02 -13.29
C ASP A 32 34.40 1.82 -12.35
N PHE A 33 34.94 2.85 -11.71
CA PHE A 33 34.20 3.71 -10.80
C PHE A 33 33.17 4.61 -11.53
N SER A 34 33.32 4.80 -12.83
CA SER A 34 32.39 5.62 -13.65
C SER A 34 30.99 5.04 -13.71
N CYS A 35 30.79 3.76 -13.41
CA CYS A 35 29.48 3.12 -13.33
C CYS A 35 28.69 3.45 -12.04
N MET A 36 29.33 4.04 -11.01
CA MET A 36 28.69 4.35 -9.71
C MET A 36 27.43 5.22 -9.81
N PRO A 37 27.35 6.27 -10.65
CA PRO A 37 26.09 7.01 -10.82
C PRO A 37 24.93 6.12 -11.25
N GLN A 38 25.15 5.12 -12.10
CA GLN A 38 24.14 4.17 -12.55
C GLN A 38 23.71 3.24 -11.41
N VAL A 39 24.68 2.74 -10.62
CA VAL A 39 24.41 1.90 -9.43
C VAL A 39 23.52 2.66 -8.43
N VAL A 40 23.84 3.92 -8.15
CA VAL A 40 23.03 4.76 -7.24
C VAL A 40 21.61 4.98 -7.80
N LEU A 41 21.48 5.23 -9.11
CA LEU A 41 20.17 5.41 -9.74
C LEU A 41 19.34 4.13 -9.68
N GLU A 42 19.96 2.97 -9.89
CA GLU A 42 19.30 1.68 -9.80
C GLU A 42 18.89 1.37 -8.34
N GLY A 43 19.76 1.62 -7.39
CA GLY A 43 19.42 1.52 -5.96
C GLY A 43 18.22 2.39 -5.57
N ARG A 44 18.14 3.63 -6.05
CA ARG A 44 16.97 4.51 -5.85
C ARG A 44 15.71 3.92 -6.49
N ARG A 45 15.81 3.36 -7.70
CA ARG A 45 14.68 2.69 -8.37
C ARG A 45 14.15 1.54 -7.52
N VAL A 46 15.03 0.66 -7.07
CA VAL A 46 14.67 -0.52 -6.27
C VAL A 46 13.99 -0.10 -4.97
N VAL A 47 14.61 0.79 -4.18
CA VAL A 47 14.05 1.20 -2.88
C VAL A 47 12.71 1.93 -3.05
N ASN A 48 12.58 2.84 -4.04
CA ASN A 48 11.32 3.52 -4.30
C ASN A 48 10.20 2.54 -4.71
N ASN A 49 10.53 1.53 -5.52
CA ASN A 49 9.55 0.54 -5.96
C ASN A 49 9.15 -0.40 -4.82
N ILE A 50 10.11 -0.84 -4.00
CA ILE A 50 9.82 -1.62 -2.79
C ILE A 50 8.96 -0.81 -1.83
N GLN A 51 9.24 0.49 -1.63
CA GLN A 51 8.44 1.35 -0.76
C GLN A 51 6.99 1.49 -1.24
N ARG A 52 6.76 1.57 -2.56
CA ARG A 52 5.41 1.60 -3.14
C ARG A 52 4.67 0.30 -2.88
N SER A 53 5.28 -0.82 -3.24
CA SER A 53 4.70 -2.15 -3.04
C SER A 53 4.43 -2.42 -1.56
N ALA A 54 5.41 -2.15 -0.68
CA ALA A 54 5.26 -2.32 0.76
C ALA A 54 4.10 -1.50 1.33
N SER A 55 3.89 -0.26 0.83
CA SER A 55 2.74 0.56 1.26
C SER A 55 1.42 -0.09 0.89
N LEU A 56 1.27 -0.63 -0.33
CA LEU A 56 0.05 -1.32 -0.77
C LEU A 56 -0.22 -2.60 0.06
N PHE A 57 0.81 -3.42 0.28
CA PHE A 57 0.69 -4.63 1.10
C PHE A 57 0.35 -4.31 2.56
N LEU A 58 0.95 -3.25 3.11
CA LEU A 58 0.72 -2.86 4.50
C LEU A 58 -0.71 -2.39 4.75
N VAL A 59 -1.34 -1.70 3.79
CA VAL A 59 -2.77 -1.34 3.85
C VAL A 59 -3.62 -2.57 4.11
N LYS A 60 -3.44 -3.61 3.29
CA LYS A 60 -4.19 -4.86 3.43
C LYS A 60 -3.97 -5.53 4.78
N ASN A 61 -2.72 -5.60 5.24
CA ASN A 61 -2.38 -6.28 6.48
C ASN A 61 -2.97 -5.55 7.70
N ILE A 62 -2.85 -4.22 7.76
CA ILE A 62 -3.42 -3.40 8.82
C ILE A 62 -4.95 -3.51 8.79
N PHE A 63 -5.57 -3.38 7.62
CA PHE A 63 -7.00 -3.53 7.44
C PHE A 63 -7.49 -4.89 7.95
N SER A 64 -6.89 -6.00 7.49
CA SER A 64 -7.29 -7.35 7.89
C SER A 64 -7.17 -7.56 9.39
N PHE A 65 -6.09 -7.09 10.00
CA PHE A 65 -5.88 -7.17 11.45
C PHE A 65 -6.96 -6.37 12.22
N LEU A 66 -7.17 -5.11 11.85
CA LEU A 66 -8.15 -4.24 12.53
C LEU A 66 -9.59 -4.71 12.31
N LEU A 67 -9.93 -5.21 11.11
CA LEU A 67 -11.26 -5.76 10.84
C LEU A 67 -11.50 -7.06 11.61
N SER A 68 -10.48 -7.90 11.78
CA SER A 68 -10.57 -9.10 12.63
C SER A 68 -10.80 -8.71 14.08
N LEU A 69 -10.07 -7.72 14.60
CA LEU A 69 -10.26 -7.21 15.96
C LEU A 69 -11.68 -6.62 16.13
N PHE A 70 -12.12 -5.81 15.16
CA PHE A 70 -13.49 -5.28 15.14
C PHE A 70 -14.54 -6.39 15.18
N SER A 71 -14.37 -7.45 14.36
CA SER A 71 -15.29 -8.59 14.33
C SER A 71 -15.35 -9.30 15.67
N VAL A 72 -14.22 -9.49 16.35
CA VAL A 72 -14.18 -10.10 17.70
C VAL A 72 -14.87 -9.21 18.74
N VAL A 73 -14.56 -7.92 18.78
CA VAL A 73 -15.13 -6.97 19.76
C VAL A 73 -16.64 -6.87 19.64
N PHE A 74 -17.15 -6.83 18.41
CA PHE A 74 -18.60 -6.72 18.15
C PHE A 74 -19.31 -8.06 17.98
N MET A 75 -18.62 -9.19 18.22
CA MET A 75 -19.14 -10.56 18.04
C MET A 75 -19.77 -10.77 16.64
N LEU A 76 -19.14 -10.22 15.62
CA LEU A 76 -19.58 -10.31 14.22
C LEU A 76 -18.79 -11.37 13.48
N THR A 77 -19.44 -12.08 12.55
CA THR A 77 -18.70 -12.92 11.59
C THR A 77 -17.84 -12.04 10.68
N TYR A 78 -16.62 -12.50 10.36
CA TYR A 78 -15.75 -11.79 9.45
C TYR A 78 -16.43 -11.63 8.08
N PRO A 79 -16.55 -10.41 7.54
CA PRO A 79 -17.47 -10.15 6.44
C PRO A 79 -16.92 -10.48 5.03
N LEU A 80 -15.70 -10.98 4.93
CA LEU A 80 -15.04 -11.22 3.64
C LEU A 80 -14.65 -12.70 3.48
N GLU A 81 -14.87 -13.24 2.30
CA GLU A 81 -14.37 -14.53 1.89
C GLU A 81 -12.91 -14.47 1.41
N PRO A 82 -12.08 -15.51 1.63
CA PRO A 82 -10.69 -15.53 1.19
C PRO A 82 -10.50 -15.31 -0.31
N SER A 83 -11.43 -15.81 -1.13
CA SER A 83 -11.44 -15.62 -2.59
C SER A 83 -11.64 -14.15 -2.97
N GLN A 84 -12.51 -13.44 -2.27
CA GLN A 84 -12.76 -12.01 -2.45
C GLN A 84 -11.53 -11.16 -2.10
N VAL A 85 -10.87 -11.47 -0.97
CA VAL A 85 -9.63 -10.82 -0.56
C VAL A 85 -8.51 -11.07 -1.59
N SER A 86 -8.48 -12.26 -2.19
CA SER A 86 -7.53 -12.60 -3.25
C SER A 86 -7.78 -11.80 -4.51
N LEU A 87 -9.04 -11.66 -4.92
CA LEU A 87 -9.46 -10.84 -6.08
C LEU A 87 -9.00 -9.38 -5.92
N ILE A 88 -9.34 -8.77 -4.78
CA ILE A 88 -8.94 -7.38 -4.51
C ILE A 88 -7.42 -7.25 -4.55
N SER A 89 -6.71 -8.13 -3.82
CA SER A 89 -5.25 -8.08 -3.72
C SER A 89 -4.57 -8.24 -5.07
N MET A 90 -5.11 -9.06 -5.95
CA MET A 90 -4.59 -9.26 -7.31
C MET A 90 -4.65 -7.95 -8.12
N PHE A 91 -5.80 -7.26 -8.12
CA PHE A 91 -6.02 -6.08 -8.97
C PHE A 91 -5.59 -4.76 -8.32
N THR A 92 -5.59 -4.64 -7.00
CA THR A 92 -5.19 -3.40 -6.33
C THR A 92 -3.75 -3.39 -5.85
N ILE A 93 -3.12 -4.57 -5.70
CA ILE A 93 -1.76 -4.70 -5.18
C ILE A 93 -0.85 -5.44 -6.16
N GLY A 94 -1.12 -6.71 -6.46
CA GLY A 94 -0.19 -7.60 -7.15
C GLY A 94 0.16 -7.13 -8.57
N ILE A 95 -0.84 -7.02 -9.43
CA ILE A 95 -0.66 -6.58 -10.82
C ILE A 95 -0.09 -5.15 -10.89
N PRO A 96 -0.65 -4.15 -10.18
CA PRO A 96 -0.09 -2.81 -10.20
C PRO A 96 1.35 -2.75 -9.67
N ALA A 97 1.65 -3.44 -8.57
CA ALA A 97 3.00 -3.43 -7.98
C ALA A 97 4.03 -3.99 -8.96
N PHE A 98 3.69 -5.07 -9.68
CA PHE A 98 4.54 -5.65 -10.70
C PHE A 98 4.86 -4.66 -11.83
N PHE A 99 3.83 -4.09 -12.45
CA PHE A 99 4.04 -3.15 -13.55
C PHE A 99 4.73 -1.84 -13.12
N LEU A 100 4.41 -1.33 -11.95
CA LEU A 100 5.07 -0.14 -11.40
C LEU A 100 6.53 -0.39 -11.03
N ALA A 101 6.91 -1.64 -10.69
CA ALA A 101 8.30 -2.00 -10.41
C ALA A 101 9.18 -2.00 -11.66
N LEU A 102 8.60 -2.20 -12.85
CA LEU A 102 9.33 -2.12 -14.13
C LEU A 102 9.64 -0.66 -14.53
N GLU A 103 8.95 0.30 -13.96
CA GLU A 103 9.12 1.71 -14.31
C GLU A 103 10.35 2.31 -13.61
N PRO A 104 11.21 3.06 -14.34
CA PRO A 104 12.34 3.74 -13.74
C PRO A 104 11.88 4.84 -12.78
N ASN A 105 12.41 4.83 -11.55
CA ASN A 105 12.12 5.83 -10.53
C ASN A 105 13.43 6.39 -9.97
N LYS A 106 13.79 7.59 -10.39
CA LYS A 106 15.06 8.27 -10.04
C LYS A 106 14.92 9.24 -8.85
N ASN A 107 13.75 9.26 -8.18
CA ASN A 107 13.50 10.21 -7.09
C ASN A 107 14.46 9.96 -5.92
N ILE A 108 14.92 11.05 -5.32
CA ILE A 108 15.76 10.98 -4.11
C ILE A 108 14.90 10.48 -2.95
N ILE A 109 15.39 9.44 -2.28
CA ILE A 109 14.75 8.87 -1.09
C ILE A 109 14.96 9.82 0.08
N LYS A 110 13.87 10.26 0.71
CA LYS A 110 13.90 11.15 1.88
C LYS A 110 13.26 10.47 3.08
N GLY A 111 13.88 10.60 4.24
CA GLY A 111 13.38 10.05 5.50
C GLY A 111 13.56 8.54 5.66
N HIS A 112 13.00 8.00 6.73
CA HIS A 112 13.08 6.58 7.05
C HIS A 112 12.06 5.77 6.26
N PHE A 113 12.48 4.64 5.71
CA PHE A 113 11.66 3.74 4.88
C PHE A 113 10.35 3.33 5.58
N LEU A 114 10.45 2.78 6.80
CA LEU A 114 9.28 2.32 7.57
C LEU A 114 8.28 3.44 7.86
N THR A 115 8.77 4.61 8.27
CA THR A 115 7.91 5.77 8.55
C THR A 115 7.13 6.18 7.32
N ASN A 116 7.79 6.23 6.16
CA ASN A 116 7.15 6.61 4.91
C ASN A 116 6.09 5.58 4.46
N VAL A 117 6.37 4.29 4.63
CA VAL A 117 5.44 3.20 4.30
C VAL A 117 4.21 3.25 5.22
N CYS A 118 4.41 3.36 6.53
CA CYS A 118 3.33 3.43 7.52
C CYS A 118 2.44 4.67 7.31
N LEU A 119 3.03 5.84 7.11
CA LEU A 119 2.28 7.08 6.90
C LEU A 119 1.41 7.05 5.64
N LYS A 120 1.82 6.33 4.60
CA LYS A 120 1.03 6.15 3.38
C LYS A 120 -0.06 5.10 3.55
N ALA A 121 0.20 4.04 4.33
CA ALA A 121 -0.71 2.91 4.49
C ALA A 121 -1.82 3.17 5.53
N MET A 122 -1.49 3.82 6.66
CA MET A 122 -2.43 4.00 7.78
C MET A 122 -3.74 4.70 7.41
N PRO A 123 -3.76 5.85 6.68
CA PRO A 123 -5.02 6.52 6.36
C PRO A 123 -5.99 5.62 5.60
N ALA A 124 -5.43 4.84 4.70
CA ALA A 124 -6.18 3.96 3.84
C ALA A 124 -6.76 2.75 4.58
N ALA A 125 -5.91 2.07 5.35
CA ALA A 125 -6.35 0.94 6.15
C ALA A 125 -7.44 1.34 7.16
N LEU A 126 -7.32 2.52 7.76
CA LEU A 126 -8.36 3.06 8.66
C LEU A 126 -9.64 3.40 7.89
N THR A 127 -9.54 3.95 6.67
CA THR A 127 -10.71 4.20 5.82
C THR A 127 -11.43 2.91 5.49
N ASP A 128 -10.70 1.85 5.13
CA ASP A 128 -11.24 0.53 4.85
C ASP A 128 -11.99 -0.04 6.06
N VAL A 129 -11.37 0.02 7.25
CA VAL A 129 -12.01 -0.49 8.48
C VAL A 129 -13.29 0.29 8.82
N LEU A 130 -13.25 1.62 8.70
CA LEU A 130 -14.42 2.45 8.99
C LEU A 130 -15.54 2.22 7.98
N ALA A 131 -15.22 2.19 6.68
CA ALA A 131 -16.22 2.00 5.62
C ALA A 131 -16.84 0.60 5.66
N VAL A 132 -16.02 -0.45 5.75
CA VAL A 132 -16.51 -1.84 5.81
C VAL A 132 -17.19 -2.11 7.15
N GLY A 133 -16.61 -1.66 8.26
CA GLY A 133 -17.20 -1.81 9.59
C GLY A 133 -18.59 -1.16 9.68
N ALA A 134 -18.72 0.07 9.20
CA ALA A 134 -20.01 0.75 9.12
C ALA A 134 -20.98 0.01 8.19
N LEU A 135 -20.56 -0.41 7.00
CA LEU A 135 -21.38 -1.19 6.10
C LEU A 135 -21.93 -2.48 6.77
N VAL A 136 -21.09 -3.20 7.52
CA VAL A 136 -21.49 -4.43 8.21
C VAL A 136 -22.52 -4.14 9.31
N VAL A 137 -22.28 -3.11 10.14
CA VAL A 137 -23.20 -2.73 11.22
C VAL A 137 -24.55 -2.29 10.66
N PHE A 138 -24.55 -1.37 9.71
CA PHE A 138 -25.79 -0.88 9.08
C PHE A 138 -26.50 -1.98 8.28
N GLY A 139 -25.74 -2.77 7.49
CA GLY A 139 -26.31 -3.88 6.72
C GLY A 139 -27.06 -4.86 7.60
N ARG A 140 -26.51 -5.24 8.75
CA ARG A 140 -27.19 -6.12 9.73
C ARG A 140 -28.42 -5.43 10.33
N THR A 141 -28.32 -4.16 10.69
CA THR A 141 -29.45 -3.41 11.26
C THR A 141 -30.62 -3.33 10.29
N PHE A 142 -30.35 -3.19 9.00
CA PHE A 142 -31.38 -3.14 7.94
C PHE A 142 -31.80 -4.52 7.41
N GLY A 143 -31.28 -5.60 8.00
CA GLY A 143 -31.64 -6.99 7.63
C GLY A 143 -31.15 -7.39 6.24
N VAL A 144 -29.96 -6.92 5.84
CA VAL A 144 -29.31 -7.30 4.57
C VAL A 144 -28.62 -8.66 4.77
N ASN A 145 -28.68 -9.52 3.75
CA ASN A 145 -28.02 -10.83 3.78
C ASN A 145 -26.48 -10.69 3.91
N SER A 146 -25.87 -11.65 4.62
CA SER A 146 -24.43 -11.66 4.85
C SER A 146 -23.62 -11.75 3.55
N THR A 147 -24.10 -12.48 2.55
CA THR A 147 -23.49 -12.61 1.23
C THR A 147 -23.48 -11.30 0.46
N ASP A 148 -24.59 -10.53 0.52
CA ASP A 148 -24.70 -9.21 -0.09
C ASP A 148 -23.73 -8.23 0.57
N ILE A 149 -23.65 -8.23 1.92
CA ILE A 149 -22.71 -7.41 2.70
C ILE A 149 -21.28 -7.74 2.32
N SER A 150 -20.94 -9.01 2.18
CA SER A 150 -19.61 -9.48 1.77
C SER A 150 -19.23 -8.97 0.38
N THR A 151 -20.12 -9.05 -0.58
CA THR A 151 -19.92 -8.53 -1.95
C THR A 151 -19.74 -7.00 -1.93
N ALA A 152 -20.60 -6.28 -1.20
CA ALA A 152 -20.52 -4.82 -1.07
C ALA A 152 -19.22 -4.38 -0.38
N ALA A 153 -18.80 -5.08 0.68
CA ALA A 153 -17.53 -4.84 1.37
C ALA A 153 -16.33 -5.03 0.42
N THR A 154 -16.37 -6.09 -0.40
CA THR A 154 -15.35 -6.36 -1.43
C THR A 154 -15.23 -5.20 -2.41
N MET A 155 -16.36 -4.69 -2.91
CA MET A 155 -16.36 -3.56 -3.84
C MET A 155 -15.91 -2.24 -3.18
N LEU A 156 -16.25 -2.00 -1.90
CA LEU A 156 -15.72 -0.84 -1.16
C LEU A 156 -14.20 -0.89 -1.01
N LEU A 157 -13.66 -2.04 -0.64
CA LEU A 157 -12.21 -2.25 -0.54
C LEU A 157 -11.50 -2.02 -1.88
N ALA A 158 -12.12 -2.45 -2.98
CA ALA A 158 -11.60 -2.20 -4.31
C ALA A 158 -11.54 -0.69 -4.62
N ILE A 159 -12.59 0.06 -4.28
CA ILE A 159 -12.64 1.53 -4.47
C ILE A 159 -11.51 2.20 -3.71
N VAL A 160 -11.37 1.92 -2.40
CA VAL A 160 -10.29 2.50 -1.58
C VAL A 160 -8.92 2.05 -2.09
N GLY A 161 -8.77 0.78 -2.48
CA GLY A 161 -7.54 0.24 -3.06
C GLY A 161 -7.12 0.99 -4.33
N PHE A 162 -8.04 1.28 -5.24
CA PHE A 162 -7.76 2.08 -6.45
C PHE A 162 -7.47 3.55 -6.13
N MET A 163 -8.12 4.13 -5.14
CA MET A 163 -7.82 5.50 -4.69
C MET A 163 -6.38 5.62 -4.16
N ILE A 164 -5.93 4.61 -3.42
CA ILE A 164 -4.55 4.56 -2.93
C ILE A 164 -3.58 4.31 -4.06
N LEU A 165 -3.88 3.36 -4.94
CA LEU A 165 -3.08 3.08 -6.12
C LEU A 165 -2.88 4.35 -6.95
N TYR A 166 -3.94 5.14 -7.15
CA TYR A 166 -3.86 6.44 -7.81
C TYR A 166 -2.91 7.40 -7.08
N LYS A 167 -3.05 7.56 -5.75
CA LYS A 167 -2.17 8.42 -4.93
C LYS A 167 -0.70 8.00 -4.98
N ILE A 168 -0.43 6.70 -4.87
CA ILE A 168 0.93 6.14 -4.86
C ILE A 168 1.57 6.22 -6.26
N SER A 169 0.76 6.17 -7.31
CA SER A 169 1.21 6.27 -8.70
C SER A 169 1.45 7.71 -9.16
N ALA A 170 1.14 8.72 -8.35
CA ALA A 170 1.40 10.12 -8.71
C ALA A 170 2.92 10.41 -8.81
N PRO A 171 3.37 11.29 -9.76
CA PRO A 171 2.58 11.93 -10.83
C PRO A 171 2.15 10.93 -11.93
N MET A 172 0.94 11.08 -12.44
CA MET A 172 0.37 10.16 -13.43
C MET A 172 1.03 10.37 -14.80
N ASN A 173 1.45 9.28 -15.43
CA ASN A 173 1.87 9.23 -16.82
C ASN A 173 0.97 8.27 -17.62
N LYS A 174 1.12 8.21 -18.96
CA LYS A 174 0.28 7.36 -19.82
C LYS A 174 0.32 5.88 -19.43
N ILE A 175 1.48 5.37 -19.02
CA ILE A 175 1.66 3.98 -18.61
C ILE A 175 0.90 3.72 -17.29
N ARG A 176 1.02 4.59 -16.30
CA ARG A 176 0.34 4.46 -15.00
C ARG A 176 -1.18 4.55 -15.12
N VAL A 177 -1.66 5.45 -15.99
CA VAL A 177 -3.09 5.51 -16.34
C VAL A 177 -3.54 4.21 -16.99
N GLY A 178 -2.77 3.66 -17.94
CA GLY A 178 -3.05 2.37 -18.57
C GLY A 178 -3.10 1.22 -17.55
N ILE A 179 -2.16 1.16 -16.61
CA ILE A 179 -2.16 0.16 -15.52
C ILE A 179 -3.42 0.30 -14.66
N LEU A 180 -3.75 1.53 -14.23
CA LEU A 180 -4.93 1.79 -13.40
C LEU A 180 -6.22 1.38 -14.11
N LEU A 181 -6.41 1.81 -15.35
CA LEU A 181 -7.59 1.47 -16.13
C LEU A 181 -7.66 -0.04 -16.45
N GLY A 182 -6.53 -0.66 -16.78
CA GLY A 182 -6.46 -2.10 -17.04
C GLY A 182 -6.80 -2.94 -15.82
N THR A 183 -6.34 -2.53 -14.63
CA THR A 183 -6.67 -3.24 -13.38
C THR A 183 -8.12 -3.04 -12.96
N ILE A 184 -8.69 -1.85 -13.14
CA ILE A 184 -10.13 -1.59 -12.93
C ILE A 184 -10.97 -2.45 -13.89
N ALA A 185 -10.64 -2.44 -15.19
CA ALA A 185 -11.34 -3.24 -16.19
C ALA A 185 -11.25 -4.74 -15.91
N GLY A 186 -10.07 -5.22 -15.49
CA GLY A 186 -9.84 -6.61 -15.10
C GLY A 186 -10.66 -7.02 -13.88
N LEU A 187 -10.76 -6.15 -12.85
CA LEU A 187 -11.59 -6.42 -11.68
C LEU A 187 -13.08 -6.48 -12.07
N ILE A 188 -13.55 -5.54 -12.89
CA ILE A 188 -14.95 -5.55 -13.39
C ILE A 188 -15.21 -6.82 -14.21
N PHE A 189 -14.30 -7.19 -15.09
CA PHE A 189 -14.42 -8.42 -15.87
C PHE A 189 -14.53 -9.66 -14.97
N CYS A 190 -13.62 -9.81 -14.00
CA CYS A 190 -13.66 -10.93 -13.06
C CYS A 190 -14.93 -10.93 -12.20
N SER A 191 -15.42 -9.77 -11.77
CA SER A 191 -16.64 -9.68 -10.97
C SER A 191 -17.91 -10.03 -11.75
N LEU A 192 -17.92 -9.82 -13.07
CA LEU A 192 -19.08 -10.14 -13.91
C LEU A 192 -19.06 -11.57 -14.42
N PHE A 193 -17.89 -12.06 -14.89
CA PHE A 193 -17.79 -13.34 -15.57
C PHE A 193 -17.29 -14.48 -14.64
N LEU A 194 -16.57 -14.17 -13.59
CA LEU A 194 -15.99 -15.14 -12.64
C LEU A 194 -16.59 -14.98 -11.23
N ASN A 195 -17.80 -14.46 -11.12
CA ASN A 195 -18.46 -14.21 -9.84
C ASN A 195 -18.52 -15.45 -8.94
N ASN A 196 -18.81 -16.62 -9.50
CA ASN A 196 -18.86 -17.88 -8.76
C ASN A 196 -17.49 -18.28 -8.16
N LEU A 197 -16.39 -18.01 -8.89
CA LEU A 197 -15.03 -18.31 -8.44
C LEU A 197 -14.63 -17.44 -7.24
N PHE A 198 -15.09 -16.20 -7.23
CA PHE A 198 -14.77 -15.21 -6.19
C PHE A 198 -15.87 -15.03 -5.15
N ALA A 199 -16.85 -15.94 -5.12
CA ALA A 199 -17.97 -15.90 -4.18
C ALA A 199 -18.69 -14.54 -4.14
N LEU A 200 -18.86 -13.91 -5.32
CA LEU A 200 -19.59 -12.66 -5.47
C LEU A 200 -21.04 -12.98 -5.83
N THR A 201 -21.96 -12.34 -5.11
CA THR A 201 -23.40 -12.49 -5.33
C THR A 201 -24.02 -11.19 -5.79
N GLY A 202 -25.20 -11.26 -6.41
CA GLY A 202 -25.98 -10.07 -6.72
C GLY A 202 -26.41 -9.38 -5.43
N MET A 203 -26.27 -8.05 -5.38
CA MET A 203 -26.65 -7.25 -4.23
C MET A 203 -28.14 -6.87 -4.28
N SER A 204 -28.84 -7.00 -3.15
CA SER A 204 -30.21 -6.49 -2.99
C SER A 204 -30.24 -4.94 -3.09
N THR A 205 -31.39 -4.38 -3.45
CA THR A 205 -31.55 -2.91 -3.55
C THR A 205 -31.15 -2.16 -2.29
N LYS A 206 -31.48 -2.73 -1.11
CA LYS A 206 -31.06 -2.15 0.18
C LYS A 206 -29.54 -2.13 0.33
N CYS A 207 -28.86 -3.21 -0.07
CA CYS A 207 -27.42 -3.31 -0.02
C CYS A 207 -26.75 -2.32 -0.99
N ILE A 208 -27.29 -2.16 -2.20
CA ILE A 208 -26.80 -1.20 -3.18
C ILE A 208 -26.89 0.23 -2.65
N MET A 209 -28.01 0.62 -2.03
CA MET A 209 -28.16 1.95 -1.42
C MET A 209 -27.12 2.21 -0.34
N LEU A 210 -26.90 1.25 0.59
CA LEU A 210 -25.86 1.36 1.60
C LEU A 210 -24.46 1.45 0.97
N PHE A 211 -24.18 0.58 0.01
CA PHE A 211 -22.91 0.59 -0.71
C PHE A 211 -22.63 1.95 -1.36
N VAL A 212 -23.58 2.56 -2.06
CA VAL A 212 -23.41 3.86 -2.70
C VAL A 212 -23.12 4.95 -1.67
N VAL A 213 -23.83 4.97 -0.54
CA VAL A 213 -23.59 5.95 0.53
C VAL A 213 -22.18 5.83 1.08
N PHE A 214 -21.75 4.60 1.42
CA PHE A 214 -20.40 4.38 1.96
C PHE A 214 -19.31 4.58 0.89
N ALA A 215 -19.57 4.23 -0.38
CA ALA A 215 -18.63 4.49 -1.47
C ALA A 215 -18.36 5.99 -1.66
N ILE A 216 -19.40 6.83 -1.61
CA ILE A 216 -19.24 8.29 -1.66
C ILE A 216 -18.49 8.80 -0.40
N ALA A 217 -18.74 8.21 0.77
CA ALA A 217 -18.09 8.62 2.01
C ALA A 217 -16.59 8.22 2.09
N THR A 218 -16.13 7.25 1.30
CA THR A 218 -14.72 6.81 1.35
C THR A 218 -13.72 7.90 0.99
N GLU A 219 -14.03 8.74 -0.01
CA GLU A 219 -13.12 9.82 -0.45
C GLU A 219 -12.90 10.87 0.65
N PRO A 220 -13.95 11.52 1.20
CA PRO A 220 -13.75 12.49 2.27
C PRO A 220 -13.10 11.86 3.50
N VAL A 221 -13.47 10.64 3.90
CA VAL A 221 -12.87 9.96 5.05
C VAL A 221 -11.37 9.75 4.83
N LEU A 222 -10.97 9.24 3.66
CA LEU A 222 -9.57 9.04 3.32
C LEU A 222 -8.79 10.37 3.32
N ARG A 223 -9.39 11.43 2.81
CA ARG A 223 -8.80 12.76 2.78
C ARG A 223 -8.58 13.32 4.19
N TYR A 224 -9.60 13.27 5.05
CA TYR A 224 -9.51 13.76 6.43
C TYR A 224 -8.51 12.95 7.26
N LEU A 225 -8.50 11.62 7.14
CA LEU A 225 -7.53 10.77 7.82
C LEU A 225 -6.10 11.04 7.35
N THR A 226 -5.90 11.26 6.05
CA THR A 226 -4.58 11.63 5.51
C THR A 226 -4.10 12.96 6.13
N MET A 227 -4.95 13.99 6.15
CA MET A 227 -4.63 15.29 6.77
C MET A 227 -4.37 15.18 8.28
N ALA A 228 -5.15 14.38 9.00
CA ALA A 228 -4.98 14.18 10.43
C ALA A 228 -3.63 13.51 10.74
N ILE A 229 -3.27 12.45 10.03
CA ILE A 229 -2.01 11.73 10.22
C ILE A 229 -0.81 12.63 9.86
N GLU A 230 -0.90 13.41 8.79
CA GLU A 230 0.15 14.38 8.44
C GLU A 230 0.31 15.49 9.50
N LYS A 231 -0.79 15.97 10.04
CA LYS A 231 -0.77 16.97 11.14
C LYS A 231 -0.14 16.39 12.40
N CYS A 232 -0.49 15.16 12.79
CA CYS A 232 0.12 14.46 13.91
C CYS A 232 1.62 14.27 13.72
N ARG A 233 2.06 13.87 12.52
CA ARG A 233 3.48 13.75 12.18
C ARG A 233 4.22 15.08 12.34
N ASN A 234 3.65 16.16 11.78
CA ASN A 234 4.28 17.47 11.83
C ASN A 234 4.36 18.01 13.27
N LEU A 235 3.35 17.73 14.08
CA LEU A 235 3.37 18.05 15.50
C LEU A 235 4.46 17.27 16.24
N TYR A 236 4.56 15.97 16.00
CA TYR A 236 5.61 15.12 16.57
C TYR A 236 7.01 15.60 16.22
N LEU A 237 7.24 15.97 14.95
CA LEU A 237 8.55 16.49 14.52
C LEU A 237 8.90 17.82 15.20
N ARG A 238 7.93 18.73 15.35
CA ARG A 238 8.13 20.00 16.08
C ARG A 238 8.45 19.76 17.55
N LEU A 239 7.74 18.86 18.24
CA LEU A 239 8.00 18.51 19.62
C LEU A 239 9.39 17.90 19.81
N LYS A 240 9.84 17.07 18.86
CA LYS A 240 11.20 16.51 18.86
C LYS A 240 12.27 17.57 18.68
N GLU A 241 12.08 18.54 17.80
CA GLU A 241 13.00 19.67 17.59
C GLU A 241 13.09 20.55 18.84
N HIS A 242 11.96 20.86 19.47
CA HIS A 242 11.96 21.65 20.73
C HIS A 242 12.55 20.88 21.92
N GLY A 243 12.33 19.56 21.99
CA GLY A 243 12.93 18.73 23.05
C GLY A 243 14.46 18.57 22.94
N ILE A 244 15.00 18.63 21.72
CA ILE A 244 16.46 18.58 21.51
C ILE A 244 17.10 19.95 21.84
N ASN A 245 16.44 21.05 21.51
CA ASN A 245 16.93 22.43 21.78
C ASN A 245 16.81 22.82 23.28
N GLY A 246 16.06 22.07 24.09
CA GLY A 246 15.95 22.29 25.53
C GLY A 246 16.99 21.52 26.38
N LEU A 247 17.84 20.70 25.73
CA LEU A 247 18.91 19.89 26.36
C LEU A 247 20.32 20.39 25.99
N SER A 248 20.44 21.45 25.22
CA SER A 248 21.67 22.19 24.93
C SER A 248 21.70 23.49 25.72
#